data_0fc8ce73db15e9227828bab1660c5049
#
_entry.id   0fc8ce73db15e9227828bab1660c5049
#
_cell.length_a   1.000
_cell.length_b   1.000
_cell.length_c   1.000
_cell.angle_alpha   90.00
_cell.angle_beta   90.00
_cell.angle_gamma   90.00
#
_symmetry.space_group_name_H-M   'P 1'
#
loop_
_entity.id
_entity.type
_entity.pdbx_description
1 polymer ?
#
loop_
_entity_poly.entity_id
_entity_poly.type
_entity_poly.pdbx_seq_one_letter_code
_entity_poly.pdbx_strand_id
1 'polypeptide(L)'
;MLDRIATDRKVSIERETFPAMVADGSLYALHSDAYWIDAGTPETYLRAQLDLIDGVRANEQAVLNSDEIDTSARVENSVLGSDVVIGNGAVVTNSILLDDVTIGPGVRVHDSIVANGARIGPDSTITGGSVIGAGVQLPAHSELSGARVPESN
;
A
#
# COMPACT_ATOMS: atom_id res chain seq x y z
N MET A 1 16.12 16.10 -24.56
CA MET A 1 15.10 16.41 -23.53
C MET A 1 15.68 17.17 -22.36
N LEU A 2 16.73 16.68 -21.69
CA LEU A 2 17.29 17.32 -20.48
C LEU A 2 17.75 18.77 -20.72
N ASP A 3 18.32 19.09 -21.88
CA ASP A 3 18.78 20.43 -22.26
C ASP A 3 17.65 21.48 -22.33
N ARG A 4 16.38 21.04 -22.30
CA ARG A 4 15.20 21.90 -22.29
C ARG A 4 14.73 22.27 -20.88
N ILE A 5 15.33 21.66 -19.85
CA ILE A 5 14.94 21.89 -18.47
C ILE A 5 15.84 22.98 -17.90
N ALA A 6 15.24 24.10 -17.47
CA ALA A 6 15.98 25.17 -16.81
C ALA A 6 16.65 24.65 -15.53
N THR A 7 17.92 24.97 -15.32
CA THR A 7 18.72 24.46 -14.20
C THR A 7 18.71 25.38 -12.96
N ASP A 8 18.18 26.58 -13.13
CA ASP A 8 18.16 27.65 -12.12
C ASP A 8 16.84 27.74 -11.33
N ARG A 9 15.86 26.91 -11.69
CA ARG A 9 14.55 26.85 -11.02
C ARG A 9 13.92 25.46 -11.07
N LYS A 10 12.93 25.24 -10.22
CA LYS A 10 12.07 24.05 -10.27
C LYS A 10 11.20 24.08 -11.54
N VAL A 11 11.25 23.02 -12.35
CA VAL A 11 10.47 22.87 -13.58
C VAL A 11 9.63 21.61 -13.49
N SER A 12 8.35 21.71 -13.84
CA SER A 12 7.51 20.53 -14.09
C SER A 12 7.65 20.09 -15.53
N ILE A 13 8.21 18.91 -15.75
CA ILE A 13 8.34 18.36 -17.10
C ILE A 13 6.98 18.14 -17.77
N GLU A 14 5.96 17.78 -17.04
CA GLU A 14 4.61 17.56 -17.56
C GLU A 14 3.89 18.83 -17.94
N ARG A 15 4.13 19.94 -17.22
CA ARG A 15 3.44 21.21 -17.43
C ARG A 15 4.17 22.17 -18.37
N GLU A 16 5.49 22.02 -18.50
CA GLU A 16 6.32 22.93 -19.26
C GLU A 16 7.06 22.23 -20.41
N THR A 17 7.84 21.19 -20.10
CA THR A 17 8.72 20.57 -21.09
C THR A 17 7.97 19.73 -22.11
N PHE A 18 7.06 18.84 -21.67
CA PHE A 18 6.29 18.00 -22.58
C PHE A 18 5.37 18.79 -23.50
N PRO A 19 4.61 19.80 -23.05
CA PRO A 19 3.82 20.63 -23.96
C PRO A 19 4.67 21.33 -25.03
N ALA A 20 5.84 21.84 -24.69
CA ALA A 20 6.75 22.43 -25.66
C ALA A 20 7.27 21.38 -26.68
N MET A 21 7.56 20.16 -26.24
CA MET A 21 7.98 19.06 -27.13
C MET A 21 6.85 18.58 -28.03
N VAL A 22 5.60 18.63 -27.57
CA VAL A 22 4.42 18.35 -28.39
C VAL A 22 4.26 19.43 -29.48
N ALA A 23 4.41 20.69 -29.09
CA ALA A 23 4.27 21.83 -30.01
C ALA A 23 5.30 21.82 -31.15
N ASP A 24 6.52 21.37 -30.88
CA ASP A 24 7.58 21.26 -31.89
C ASP A 24 7.67 19.88 -32.55
N GLY A 25 6.74 18.96 -32.27
CA GLY A 25 6.67 17.65 -32.89
C GLY A 25 7.79 16.69 -32.50
N SER A 26 8.48 16.93 -31.38
CA SER A 26 9.61 16.12 -30.90
C SER A 26 9.26 15.11 -29.82
N LEU A 27 8.01 15.03 -29.38
CA LEU A 27 7.51 14.05 -28.42
C LEU A 27 6.68 12.98 -29.13
N TYR A 28 7.03 11.73 -28.90
CA TYR A 28 6.32 10.57 -29.44
C TYR A 28 5.79 9.72 -28.31
N ALA A 29 4.62 9.11 -28.50
CA ALA A 29 4.02 8.18 -27.57
C ALA A 29 3.95 6.78 -28.18
N LEU A 30 4.26 5.77 -27.38
CA LEU A 30 3.99 4.39 -27.70
C LEU A 30 2.70 3.98 -27.01
N HIS A 31 1.69 3.58 -27.78
CA HIS A 31 0.45 3.04 -27.20
C HIS A 31 0.70 1.63 -26.66
N SER A 32 0.16 1.33 -25.49
CA SER A 32 0.23 0.01 -24.88
C SER A 32 -1.08 -0.28 -24.15
N ASP A 33 -1.62 -1.49 -24.34
CA ASP A 33 -2.76 -2.02 -23.59
C ASP A 33 -2.32 -2.84 -22.36
N ALA A 34 -1.02 -2.80 -22.01
CA ALA A 34 -0.51 -3.45 -20.83
C ALA A 34 -1.11 -2.83 -19.56
N TYR A 35 -1.32 -3.69 -18.55
CA TYR A 35 -1.75 -3.21 -17.25
C TYR A 35 -0.84 -2.10 -16.73
N TRP A 36 -1.43 -1.01 -16.31
CA TRP A 36 -0.74 0.11 -15.68
C TRP A 36 -1.60 0.73 -14.59
N ILE A 37 -1.02 1.02 -13.45
CA ILE A 37 -1.65 1.74 -12.36
C ILE A 37 -0.66 2.71 -11.74
N ASP A 38 -1.11 3.93 -11.47
CA ASP A 38 -0.35 4.91 -10.70
C ASP A 38 -0.60 4.69 -9.20
N ALA A 39 0.39 4.17 -8.49
CA ALA A 39 0.33 3.91 -7.06
C ALA A 39 0.66 5.14 -6.20
N GLY A 40 0.27 6.33 -6.65
CA GLY A 40 0.56 7.61 -5.99
C GLY A 40 -0.30 7.91 -4.75
N THR A 41 -1.31 7.11 -4.46
CA THR A 41 -2.13 7.23 -3.24
C THR A 41 -2.19 5.89 -2.50
N PRO A 42 -2.51 5.88 -1.19
CA PRO A 42 -2.68 4.63 -0.45
C PRO A 42 -3.74 3.71 -1.06
N GLU A 43 -4.82 4.26 -1.57
CA GLU A 43 -5.90 3.51 -2.21
C GLU A 43 -5.41 2.81 -3.48
N THR A 44 -4.68 3.54 -4.34
CA THR A 44 -4.12 2.96 -5.58
C THR A 44 -2.95 2.03 -5.29
N TYR A 45 -2.17 2.29 -4.23
CA TYR A 45 -1.14 1.36 -3.76
C TYR A 45 -1.73 0.04 -3.27
N LEU A 46 -2.76 0.11 -2.40
CA LEU A 46 -3.48 -1.08 -1.93
C LEU A 46 -4.03 -1.88 -3.13
N ARG A 47 -4.69 -1.20 -4.06
CA ARG A 47 -5.22 -1.84 -5.26
C ARG A 47 -4.13 -2.51 -6.10
N ALA A 48 -3.01 -1.83 -6.35
CA ALA A 48 -1.91 -2.40 -7.13
C ALA A 48 -1.38 -3.71 -6.53
N GLN A 49 -1.33 -3.79 -5.20
CA GLN A 49 -0.88 -4.99 -4.48
C GLN A 49 -1.92 -6.13 -4.56
N LEU A 50 -3.19 -5.81 -4.41
CA LEU A 50 -4.26 -6.81 -4.53
C LEU A 50 -4.39 -7.33 -5.96
N ASP A 51 -4.24 -6.49 -6.97
CA ASP A 51 -4.23 -6.88 -8.38
C ASP A 51 -3.09 -7.89 -8.70
N LEU A 52 -1.98 -7.88 -7.93
CA LEU A 52 -0.93 -8.89 -8.04
C LEU A 52 -1.38 -10.25 -7.51
N ILE A 53 -2.08 -10.28 -6.37
CA ILE A 53 -2.61 -11.52 -5.78
C ILE A 53 -3.70 -12.11 -6.69
N ASP A 54 -4.57 -11.26 -7.22
CA ASP A 54 -5.67 -11.67 -8.10
C ASP A 54 -5.19 -12.12 -9.49
N GLY A 55 -3.88 -12.06 -9.75
CA GLY A 55 -3.27 -12.51 -11.00
C GLY A 55 -3.57 -11.61 -12.21
N VAL A 56 -4.00 -10.38 -11.99
CA VAL A 56 -4.22 -9.38 -13.05
C VAL A 56 -2.90 -9.09 -13.79
N ARG A 57 -1.76 -9.29 -13.12
CA ARG A 57 -0.41 -9.21 -13.70
C ARG A 57 0.18 -10.61 -13.84
N ALA A 58 -0.08 -11.25 -14.95
CA ALA A 58 0.18 -12.68 -15.19
C ALA A 58 1.64 -13.17 -15.00
N ASN A 59 2.61 -12.29 -14.91
CA ASN A 59 4.04 -12.63 -14.83
C ASN A 59 4.69 -12.28 -13.47
N GLU A 60 3.94 -11.79 -12.51
CA GLU A 60 4.46 -11.43 -11.19
C GLU A 60 3.73 -12.25 -10.11
N GLN A 61 4.48 -12.90 -9.24
CA GLN A 61 3.93 -13.63 -8.11
C GLN A 61 4.11 -12.81 -6.84
N ALA A 62 3.03 -12.65 -6.08
CA ALA A 62 3.12 -12.15 -4.72
C ALA A 62 3.86 -13.18 -3.85
N VAL A 63 4.92 -12.76 -3.18
CA VAL A 63 5.63 -13.61 -2.23
C VAL A 63 4.96 -13.41 -0.87
N LEU A 64 4.31 -14.46 -0.38
CA LEU A 64 3.74 -14.49 0.97
C LEU A 64 4.79 -15.13 1.90
N ASN A 65 5.55 -14.31 2.60
CA ASN A 65 6.49 -14.75 3.62
C ASN A 65 5.92 -14.33 4.99
N SER A 66 5.33 -15.25 5.73
CA SER A 66 4.90 -14.97 7.09
C SER A 66 5.22 -16.16 7.98
N ASP A 67 6.00 -15.92 9.04
CA ASP A 67 6.53 -16.99 9.87
C ASP A 67 5.70 -17.29 11.12
N GLU A 68 4.82 -16.38 11.57
CA GLU A 68 4.05 -16.57 12.82
C GLU A 68 2.57 -16.18 12.69
N ILE A 69 1.80 -16.97 11.94
CA ILE A 69 0.34 -16.83 11.90
C ILE A 69 -0.29 -17.88 12.82
N ASP A 70 -1.07 -17.43 13.81
CA ASP A 70 -1.85 -18.34 14.65
C ASP A 70 -2.83 -19.16 13.82
N THR A 71 -3.00 -20.43 14.14
CA THR A 71 -3.83 -21.38 13.38
C THR A 71 -5.31 -21.02 13.35
N SER A 72 -5.79 -20.21 14.28
CA SER A 72 -7.15 -19.70 14.34
C SER A 72 -7.34 -18.35 13.66
N ALA A 73 -6.25 -17.72 13.22
CA ALA A 73 -6.31 -16.49 12.45
C ALA A 73 -6.78 -16.76 11.01
N ARG A 74 -7.45 -15.78 10.43
CA ARG A 74 -7.91 -15.83 9.03
C ARG A 74 -7.27 -14.71 8.23
N VAL A 75 -6.56 -15.07 7.19
CA VAL A 75 -5.96 -14.12 6.24
C VAL A 75 -6.50 -14.41 4.85
N GLU A 76 -7.16 -13.44 4.24
CA GLU A 76 -7.74 -13.58 2.90
C GLU A 76 -7.42 -12.36 2.05
N ASN A 77 -7.08 -12.61 0.80
CA ASN A 77 -6.81 -11.59 -0.22
C ASN A 77 -5.95 -10.44 0.34
N SER A 78 -4.82 -10.77 0.98
CA SER A 78 -3.98 -9.79 1.67
C SER A 78 -2.51 -10.06 1.41
N VAL A 79 -1.73 -8.99 1.38
CA VAL A 79 -0.26 -9.05 1.24
C VAL A 79 0.37 -8.99 2.62
N LEU A 80 1.26 -9.92 2.89
CA LEU A 80 2.06 -9.94 4.12
C LEU A 80 3.54 -9.76 3.78
N GLY A 81 4.19 -8.85 4.45
CA GLY A 81 5.64 -8.68 4.43
C GLY A 81 6.36 -9.75 5.23
N SER A 82 7.66 -9.58 5.43
CA SER A 82 8.48 -10.46 6.24
C SER A 82 8.22 -10.26 7.74
N ASP A 83 8.39 -11.31 8.53
CA ASP A 83 8.33 -11.27 10.00
C ASP A 83 6.99 -10.71 10.56
N VAL A 84 5.90 -10.93 9.83
CA VAL A 84 4.55 -10.55 10.28
C VAL A 84 4.02 -11.57 11.29
N VAL A 85 3.57 -11.07 12.43
CA VAL A 85 2.94 -11.87 13.51
C VAL A 85 1.46 -11.60 13.55
N ILE A 86 0.61 -12.65 13.49
CA ILE A 86 -0.84 -12.54 13.55
C ILE A 86 -1.38 -13.42 14.67
N GLY A 87 -1.99 -12.77 15.67
CA GLY A 87 -2.49 -13.39 16.89
C GLY A 87 -3.79 -14.17 16.71
N ASN A 88 -4.10 -14.94 17.74
CA ASN A 88 -5.28 -15.81 17.83
C ASN A 88 -6.59 -15.10 17.45
N GLY A 89 -7.39 -15.73 16.59
CA GLY A 89 -8.70 -15.22 16.18
C GLY A 89 -8.69 -13.91 15.39
N ALA A 90 -7.52 -13.40 15.01
CA ALA A 90 -7.44 -12.21 14.18
C ALA A 90 -7.92 -12.47 12.75
N VAL A 91 -8.50 -11.44 12.12
CA VAL A 91 -9.01 -11.49 10.74
C VAL A 91 -8.39 -10.37 9.94
N VAL A 92 -7.70 -10.72 8.85
CA VAL A 92 -7.08 -9.77 7.91
C VAL A 92 -7.63 -10.05 6.52
N THR A 93 -8.28 -9.05 5.92
CA THR A 93 -8.88 -9.18 4.59
C THR A 93 -8.62 -7.96 3.74
N ASN A 94 -8.35 -8.15 2.44
CA ASN A 94 -8.11 -7.10 1.45
C ASN A 94 -7.09 -6.05 1.94
N SER A 95 -6.04 -6.46 2.62
CA SER A 95 -5.16 -5.53 3.34
C SER A 95 -3.70 -5.81 3.06
N ILE A 96 -2.87 -4.82 3.37
CA ILE A 96 -1.41 -4.94 3.32
C ILE A 96 -0.87 -4.80 4.74
N LEU A 97 -0.12 -5.80 5.18
CA LEU A 97 0.73 -5.73 6.36
C LEU A 97 2.18 -5.75 5.86
N LEU A 98 2.90 -4.66 6.08
CA LEU A 98 4.33 -4.58 5.70
C LEU A 98 5.20 -5.33 6.73
N ASP A 99 6.54 -5.25 6.58
CA ASP A 99 7.47 -6.03 7.38
C ASP A 99 7.36 -5.71 8.89
N ASP A 100 7.65 -6.70 9.74
CA ASP A 100 7.69 -6.59 11.20
C ASP A 100 6.36 -6.15 11.87
N VAL A 101 5.24 -6.28 11.17
CA VAL A 101 3.92 -5.92 11.73
C VAL A 101 3.45 -6.97 12.74
N THR A 102 2.92 -6.49 13.87
CA THR A 102 2.30 -7.36 14.88
C THR A 102 0.80 -7.05 14.98
N ILE A 103 -0.03 -8.04 14.73
CA ILE A 103 -1.48 -8.00 14.89
C ILE A 103 -1.87 -8.78 16.13
N GLY A 104 -2.46 -8.12 17.12
CA GLY A 104 -2.90 -8.72 18.38
C GLY A 104 -4.07 -9.69 18.21
N PRO A 105 -4.39 -10.46 19.26
CA PRO A 105 -5.54 -11.36 19.26
C PRO A 105 -6.86 -10.62 19.00
N GLY A 106 -7.77 -11.25 18.25
CA GLY A 106 -9.12 -10.73 17.98
C GLY A 106 -9.17 -9.49 17.09
N VAL A 107 -8.04 -9.00 16.59
CA VAL A 107 -7.97 -7.82 15.70
C VAL A 107 -8.64 -8.09 14.37
N ARG A 108 -9.32 -7.07 13.84
CA ARG A 108 -9.89 -7.08 12.49
C ARG A 108 -9.25 -5.99 11.64
N VAL A 109 -8.64 -6.38 10.53
CA VAL A 109 -8.09 -5.45 9.53
C VAL A 109 -8.79 -5.71 8.21
N HIS A 110 -9.42 -4.68 7.64
CA HIS A 110 -10.12 -4.78 6.36
C HIS A 110 -9.86 -3.53 5.51
N ASP A 111 -9.57 -3.73 4.21
CA ASP A 111 -9.30 -2.67 3.23
C ASP A 111 -8.28 -1.63 3.75
N SER A 112 -7.19 -2.06 4.36
CA SER A 112 -6.30 -1.15 5.09
C SER A 112 -4.82 -1.49 4.88
N ILE A 113 -3.97 -0.53 5.18
CA ILE A 113 -2.50 -0.66 5.09
C ILE A 113 -1.90 -0.47 6.48
N VAL A 114 -1.09 -1.42 6.91
CA VAL A 114 -0.32 -1.34 8.15
C VAL A 114 1.16 -1.37 7.80
N ALA A 115 1.86 -0.28 8.12
CA ALA A 115 3.27 -0.09 7.75
C ALA A 115 4.23 -0.77 8.71
N ASN A 116 5.49 -0.85 8.27
CA ASN A 116 6.57 -1.59 8.93
C ASN A 116 6.65 -1.35 10.45
N GLY A 117 6.78 -2.44 11.20
CA GLY A 117 6.98 -2.40 12.64
C GLY A 117 5.80 -1.90 13.46
N ALA A 118 4.64 -1.66 12.84
CA ALA A 118 3.45 -1.25 13.57
C ALA A 118 2.89 -2.39 14.43
N ARG A 119 2.32 -2.05 15.58
CA ARG A 119 1.74 -3.00 16.53
C ARG A 119 0.29 -2.64 16.83
N ILE A 120 -0.62 -3.55 16.54
CA ILE A 120 -2.05 -3.36 16.74
C ILE A 120 -2.47 -4.15 17.97
N GLY A 121 -2.93 -3.42 19.00
CA GLY A 121 -3.38 -4.01 20.26
C GLY A 121 -4.63 -4.87 20.10
N PRO A 122 -4.85 -5.83 21.03
CA PRO A 122 -5.95 -6.79 20.96
C PRO A 122 -7.32 -6.17 20.72
N ASP A 123 -8.23 -6.92 20.09
CA ASP A 123 -9.65 -6.58 19.90
C ASP A 123 -9.88 -5.23 19.20
N SER A 124 -8.90 -4.78 18.39
CA SER A 124 -9.00 -3.55 17.61
C SER A 124 -9.62 -3.82 16.23
N THR A 125 -10.25 -2.78 15.66
CA THR A 125 -10.87 -2.82 14.33
C THR A 125 -10.31 -1.69 13.47
N ILE A 126 -9.71 -2.05 12.33
CA ILE A 126 -9.07 -1.14 11.36
C ILE A 126 -9.72 -1.35 10.01
N THR A 127 -10.42 -0.34 9.47
CA THR A 127 -11.22 -0.48 8.24
C THR A 127 -11.17 0.76 7.36
N GLY A 128 -11.86 0.68 6.20
CA GLY A 128 -12.24 1.83 5.38
C GLY A 128 -11.08 2.59 4.74
N GLY A 129 -10.03 1.90 4.32
CA GLY A 129 -8.86 2.55 3.73
C GLY A 129 -7.93 3.19 4.75
N SER A 130 -7.98 2.73 6.01
CA SER A 130 -7.08 3.24 7.05
C SER A 130 -5.62 2.94 6.72
N VAL A 131 -4.75 3.88 7.08
CA VAL A 131 -3.29 3.74 6.95
C VAL A 131 -2.64 3.92 8.32
N ILE A 132 -2.02 2.87 8.81
CA ILE A 132 -1.26 2.89 10.04
C ILE A 132 0.22 3.01 9.68
N GLY A 133 0.84 4.10 10.13
CA GLY A 133 2.23 4.42 9.81
C GLY A 133 3.25 3.52 10.50
N ALA A 134 4.49 3.60 10.03
CA ALA A 134 5.57 2.77 10.54
C ALA A 134 5.83 3.00 12.04
N GLY A 135 6.02 1.90 12.77
CA GLY A 135 6.31 1.90 14.21
C GLY A 135 5.17 2.37 15.11
N VAL A 136 3.99 2.68 14.55
CA VAL A 136 2.82 3.08 15.35
C VAL A 136 2.38 1.94 16.26
N GLN A 137 2.06 2.27 17.50
CA GLN A 137 1.51 1.34 18.47
C GLN A 137 0.07 1.76 18.82
N LEU A 138 -0.91 0.96 18.42
CA LEU A 138 -2.30 1.16 18.78
C LEU A 138 -2.64 0.36 20.05
N PRO A 139 -3.31 0.98 21.02
CA PRO A 139 -3.78 0.25 22.19
C PRO A 139 -4.87 -0.75 21.84
N ALA A 140 -5.17 -1.66 22.78
CA ALA A 140 -6.31 -2.56 22.64
C ALA A 140 -7.62 -1.80 22.44
N HIS A 141 -8.58 -2.43 21.76
CA HIS A 141 -9.92 -1.89 21.49
C HIS A 141 -9.91 -0.58 20.69
N SER A 142 -8.88 -0.35 19.85
CA SER A 142 -8.86 0.78 18.93
C SER A 142 -9.84 0.57 17.79
N GLU A 143 -10.64 1.58 17.47
CA GLU A 143 -11.58 1.56 16.34
C GLU A 143 -11.22 2.67 15.36
N LEU A 144 -10.78 2.28 14.16
CA LEU A 144 -10.34 3.21 13.12
C LEU A 144 -11.05 2.89 11.79
N SER A 145 -11.59 3.93 11.14
CA SER A 145 -12.19 3.82 9.82
C SER A 145 -11.79 5.02 8.96
N GLY A 146 -11.12 4.76 7.84
CA GLY A 146 -10.61 5.81 6.96
C GLY A 146 -9.53 6.70 7.59
N ALA A 147 -8.91 6.25 8.68
CA ALA A 147 -7.98 7.04 9.46
C ALA A 147 -6.54 6.95 8.92
N ARG A 148 -5.78 8.00 9.13
CA ARG A 148 -4.32 8.02 8.94
C ARG A 148 -3.64 8.27 10.28
N VAL A 149 -2.80 7.34 10.72
CA VAL A 149 -2.12 7.42 12.02
C VAL A 149 -0.62 7.26 11.81
N PRO A 150 0.22 8.21 12.25
CA PRO A 150 -0.17 9.52 12.78
C PRO A 150 -0.89 10.37 11.72
N GLU A 151 -1.69 11.33 12.15
CA GLU A 151 -2.31 12.28 11.23
C GLU A 151 -1.21 13.03 10.45
N SER A 152 -1.40 13.17 9.13
CA SER A 152 -0.49 13.98 8.31
C SER A 152 -0.68 15.47 8.65
N ASN A 153 0.39 16.12 9.10
CA ASN A 153 0.43 17.57 9.25
C ASN A 153 0.30 18.31 7.91
#